data_8870aed66acf080fc1708118f7079ead
#
_entry.id   8870aed66acf080fc1708118f7079ead
#
_cell.length_a   1.000
_cell.length_b   1.000
_cell.length_c   1.000
_cell.angle_alpha   90.00
_cell.angle_beta   90.00
_cell.angle_gamma   90.00
#
_symmetry.space_group_name_H-M   'P 1'
#
loop_
_entity.id
_entity.type
_entity.pdbx_description
1 polymer ?
#
loop_
_entity_poly.entity_id
_entity_poly.type
_entity_poly.pdbx_seq_one_letter_code
_entity_poly.pdbx_strand_id
1 'polypeptide(L)'
;VATSSPVRHAWRALIGLLAIIGVLFGINALGVYVFQQSTWAPELALDLQGGTQIILAAQTEDGAAPTSEQLEQAVTIMRQRVDASGVGEADVATEGGRNIVVQIPGTADEETRERIQASAQLQLRPVIFSGSPATEFVGEDGATTPYPTPDPALPSTPATQPSNASDPAWITDALQAQFLAYNCADPNNDPANAPADQPLITCEADGSAKYILGPVEIDGTAIDDATFGLDTTNNQWSVQLTLDADGTKVFGEVSQRLFGATAPLNQFAFVLDGKVISAPSMNGLILDGRPSITGNFTQESSKSLADQLKYGALPLSFTVVSSDTISATLGSQQLQIGLIAGLIGLALVALYSLISYRALGFVIIASLIVMGVLTYVMLCILSWRMGFRLSLAGVAGLIVTIGFTADSFIVYFERIRDELRDGKSITGAVEDGWARAKRTIYISKSINILAAVVLYILADATVKGFAFTLGLTTLIDILIFVIFTHPVMQLLARTRFFGQGHPLSGLDPMALGAVYRNRSEFKAPTSSEGAKASKRVARSRGEAERRQTIAERKRAELTGSSKAAPKNPGEND
;
A
#
# COMPACT_ATOMS: atom_id res chain seq x y z
N VAL A 1 -40.95 28.83 14.47
CA VAL A 1 -40.13 27.71 13.95
C VAL A 1 -40.66 26.45 14.62
N ALA A 2 -41.37 25.58 13.85
CA ALA A 2 -41.91 24.33 14.36
C ALA A 2 -40.75 23.41 14.74
N THR A 3 -40.47 23.24 16.02
CA THR A 3 -39.49 22.27 16.53
C THR A 3 -39.98 20.87 16.16
N SER A 4 -39.32 20.26 15.18
CA SER A 4 -39.60 18.87 14.79
C SER A 4 -39.39 17.98 16.03
N SER A 5 -40.37 17.12 16.35
CA SER A 5 -40.29 16.26 17.54
C SER A 5 -39.02 15.38 17.45
N PRO A 6 -38.30 15.12 18.55
CA PRO A 6 -37.08 14.32 18.55
C PRO A 6 -37.27 12.92 17.94
N VAL A 7 -38.48 12.37 17.96
CA VAL A 7 -38.84 11.12 17.26
C VAL A 7 -38.71 11.23 15.75
N ARG A 8 -39.13 12.36 15.15
CA ARG A 8 -39.00 12.54 13.70
C ARG A 8 -37.52 12.65 13.28
N HIS A 9 -36.67 13.24 14.12
CA HIS A 9 -35.23 13.28 13.87
C HIS A 9 -34.59 11.89 13.94
N ALA A 10 -34.94 11.10 14.96
CA ALA A 10 -34.45 9.75 15.11
C ALA A 10 -34.83 8.87 13.89
N TRP A 11 -36.09 8.91 13.46
CA TRP A 11 -36.52 8.17 12.26
C TRP A 11 -35.85 8.65 10.97
N ARG A 12 -35.68 9.97 10.81
CA ARG A 12 -34.96 10.51 9.64
C ARG A 12 -33.49 10.05 9.61
N ALA A 13 -32.82 9.99 10.75
CA ALA A 13 -31.46 9.49 10.84
C ALA A 13 -31.37 8.01 10.45
N LEU A 14 -32.27 7.16 10.95
CA LEU A 14 -32.30 5.73 10.62
C LEU A 14 -32.66 5.48 9.15
N ILE A 15 -33.61 6.23 8.58
CA ILE A 15 -33.93 6.16 7.15
C ILE A 15 -32.73 6.64 6.32
N GLY A 16 -32.07 7.72 6.76
CA GLY A 16 -30.85 8.20 6.13
C GLY A 16 -29.73 7.14 6.14
N LEU A 17 -29.55 6.42 7.23
CA LEU A 17 -28.59 5.31 7.31
C LEU A 17 -28.95 4.19 6.33
N LEU A 18 -30.22 3.76 6.30
CA LEU A 18 -30.68 2.76 5.33
C LEU A 18 -30.46 3.22 3.89
N ALA A 19 -30.69 4.50 3.59
CA ALA A 19 -30.40 5.05 2.28
C ALA A 19 -28.89 5.03 1.95
N ILE A 20 -28.02 5.39 2.92
CA ILE A 20 -26.56 5.30 2.75
C ILE A 20 -26.15 3.86 2.47
N ILE A 21 -26.61 2.90 3.26
CA ILE A 21 -26.32 1.47 3.04
C ILE A 21 -26.80 1.05 1.66
N GLY A 22 -28.04 1.40 1.27
CA GLY A 22 -28.59 1.08 -0.05
C GLY A 22 -27.79 1.69 -1.20
N VAL A 23 -27.34 2.93 -1.07
CA VAL A 23 -26.49 3.60 -2.08
C VAL A 23 -25.13 2.91 -2.19
N LEU A 24 -24.47 2.58 -1.07
CA LEU A 24 -23.19 1.90 -1.09
C LEU A 24 -23.29 0.50 -1.71
N PHE A 25 -24.33 -0.28 -1.37
CA PHE A 25 -24.61 -1.56 -2.03
C PHE A 25 -24.92 -1.38 -3.52
N GLY A 26 -25.66 -0.32 -3.89
CA GLY A 26 -25.92 0.02 -5.28
C GLY A 26 -24.65 0.36 -6.07
N ILE A 27 -23.74 1.13 -5.48
CA ILE A 27 -22.43 1.45 -6.09
C ILE A 27 -21.61 0.16 -6.30
N ASN A 28 -21.56 -0.71 -5.30
CA ASN A 28 -20.84 -1.98 -5.42
C ASN A 28 -21.48 -2.89 -6.48
N ALA A 29 -22.81 -2.99 -6.50
CA ALA A 29 -23.55 -3.75 -7.52
C ALA A 29 -23.31 -3.22 -8.93
N LEU A 30 -23.25 -1.90 -9.13
CA LEU A 30 -22.87 -1.30 -10.41
C LEU A 30 -21.45 -1.70 -10.81
N GLY A 31 -20.49 -1.72 -9.86
CA GLY A 31 -19.13 -2.21 -10.08
C GLY A 31 -19.09 -3.65 -10.56
N VAL A 32 -19.87 -4.52 -9.93
CA VAL A 32 -19.89 -5.96 -10.22
C VAL A 32 -20.62 -6.27 -11.53
N TYR A 33 -21.82 -5.72 -11.73
CA TYR A 33 -22.70 -6.14 -12.85
C TYR A 33 -22.60 -5.27 -14.09
N VAL A 34 -22.29 -3.99 -13.94
CA VAL A 34 -22.25 -3.05 -15.09
C VAL A 34 -20.82 -2.85 -15.57
N PHE A 35 -19.91 -2.54 -14.65
CA PHE A 35 -18.50 -2.29 -15.01
C PHE A 35 -17.68 -3.57 -15.07
N GLN A 36 -18.11 -4.66 -14.44
CA GLN A 36 -17.39 -5.95 -14.35
C GLN A 36 -15.94 -5.83 -13.82
N GLN A 37 -15.69 -4.81 -13.04
CA GLN A 37 -14.38 -4.47 -12.46
C GLN A 37 -14.34 -4.66 -10.94
N SER A 38 -15.42 -5.11 -10.32
CA SER A 38 -15.53 -5.31 -8.87
C SER A 38 -16.02 -6.72 -8.54
N THR A 39 -15.76 -7.14 -7.32
CA THR A 39 -16.28 -8.40 -6.76
C THR A 39 -17.07 -8.12 -5.48
N TRP A 40 -17.91 -9.09 -5.06
CA TRP A 40 -18.61 -9.01 -3.79
C TRP A 40 -17.70 -9.24 -2.58
N ALA A 41 -16.44 -9.63 -2.79
CA ALA A 41 -15.42 -9.76 -1.75
C ALA A 41 -14.36 -8.67 -1.91
N PRO A 42 -13.82 -8.10 -0.83
CA PRO A 42 -12.66 -7.22 -0.93
C PRO A 42 -11.45 -8.02 -1.41
N GLU A 43 -10.64 -7.42 -2.26
CA GLU A 43 -9.39 -8.02 -2.71
C GLU A 43 -8.43 -8.20 -1.54
N LEU A 44 -7.69 -9.31 -1.57
CA LEU A 44 -6.74 -9.66 -0.54
C LEU A 44 -5.34 -9.22 -0.94
N ALA A 45 -4.53 -8.80 0.01
CA ALA A 45 -3.12 -8.53 -0.20
C ALA A 45 -2.31 -9.83 -0.24
N LEU A 46 -1.08 -9.73 -0.68
CA LEU A 46 -0.18 -10.86 -0.91
C LEU A 46 0.01 -11.77 0.30
N ASP A 47 0.04 -11.20 1.50
CA ASP A 47 0.17 -11.90 2.79
C ASP A 47 -1.03 -12.83 3.10
N LEU A 48 -2.20 -12.58 2.48
CA LEU A 48 -3.40 -13.40 2.63
C LEU A 48 -3.71 -14.26 1.41
N GLN A 49 -3.38 -13.80 0.20
CA GLN A 49 -3.66 -14.51 -1.04
C GLN A 49 -2.49 -15.41 -1.46
N GLY A 50 -1.29 -15.09 -0.99
CA GLY A 50 -0.04 -15.67 -1.46
C GLY A 50 0.44 -15.03 -2.75
N GLY A 51 1.74 -15.12 -3.01
CA GLY A 51 2.33 -14.56 -4.22
C GLY A 51 3.82 -14.24 -4.05
N THR A 52 4.39 -13.53 -5.02
CA THR A 52 5.79 -13.11 -5.01
C THR A 52 5.88 -11.60 -4.79
N GLN A 53 6.69 -11.19 -3.84
CA GLN A 53 7.06 -9.80 -3.61
C GLN A 53 8.52 -9.60 -4.02
N ILE A 54 8.77 -8.63 -4.87
CA ILE A 54 10.11 -8.25 -5.31
C ILE A 54 10.33 -6.80 -4.87
N ILE A 55 11.40 -6.57 -4.13
CA ILE A 55 11.83 -5.23 -3.71
C ILE A 55 13.05 -4.85 -4.53
N LEU A 56 12.94 -3.78 -5.27
CA LEU A 56 13.96 -3.25 -6.16
C LEU A 56 14.48 -1.93 -5.60
N ALA A 57 15.78 -1.82 -5.36
CA ALA A 57 16.41 -0.54 -5.04
C ALA A 57 16.76 0.20 -6.32
N ALA A 58 16.25 1.40 -6.45
CA ALA A 58 16.56 2.27 -7.57
C ALA A 58 17.91 2.96 -7.40
N GLN A 59 18.70 2.99 -8.45
CA GLN A 59 19.99 3.67 -8.53
C GLN A 59 20.00 4.58 -9.77
N THR A 60 20.46 5.82 -9.58
CA THR A 60 20.78 6.70 -10.71
C THR A 60 22.20 6.42 -11.20
N GLU A 61 22.48 6.75 -12.44
CA GLU A 61 23.83 6.56 -13.04
C GLU A 61 24.95 7.24 -12.23
N ASP A 62 24.66 8.33 -11.57
CA ASP A 62 25.60 9.11 -10.72
C ASP A 62 25.62 8.63 -9.26
N GLY A 63 24.86 7.58 -8.90
CA GLY A 63 24.74 7.09 -7.51
C GLY A 63 23.94 8.02 -6.57
N ALA A 64 23.31 9.06 -7.11
CA ALA A 64 22.45 9.96 -6.35
C ALA A 64 21.12 9.27 -5.97
N ALA A 65 20.36 9.87 -5.05
CA ALA A 65 19.02 9.40 -4.76
C ALA A 65 18.07 9.75 -5.91
N PRO A 66 17.22 8.80 -6.38
CA PRO A 66 16.27 9.08 -7.45
C PRO A 66 15.25 10.13 -7.03
N THR A 67 14.78 10.91 -7.99
CA THR A 67 13.69 11.87 -7.76
C THR A 67 12.35 11.13 -7.67
N SER A 68 11.35 11.72 -7.02
CA SER A 68 10.00 11.15 -6.95
C SER A 68 9.38 10.97 -8.35
N GLU A 69 9.67 11.88 -9.27
CA GLU A 69 9.18 11.83 -10.65
C GLU A 69 9.77 10.65 -11.44
N GLN A 70 11.06 10.40 -11.29
CA GLN A 70 11.72 9.23 -11.88
C GLN A 70 11.17 7.90 -11.32
N LEU A 71 10.92 7.85 -10.01
CA LEU A 71 10.31 6.67 -9.39
C LEU A 71 8.87 6.44 -9.85
N GLU A 72 8.05 7.47 -10.00
CA GLU A 72 6.68 7.37 -10.51
C GLU A 72 6.65 6.91 -11.97
N GLN A 73 7.56 7.41 -12.79
CA GLN A 73 7.74 6.96 -14.18
C GLN A 73 8.16 5.48 -14.22
N ALA A 74 9.13 5.08 -13.40
CA ALA A 74 9.57 3.69 -13.30
C ALA A 74 8.44 2.76 -12.82
N VAL A 75 7.63 3.16 -11.84
CA VAL A 75 6.43 2.42 -11.40
C VAL A 75 5.45 2.24 -12.56
N THR A 76 5.24 3.28 -13.37
CA THR A 76 4.34 3.22 -14.51
C THR A 76 4.82 2.20 -15.56
N ILE A 77 6.10 2.24 -15.91
CA ILE A 77 6.72 1.31 -16.87
C ILE A 77 6.71 -0.12 -16.32
N MET A 78 7.09 -0.32 -15.05
CA MET A 78 7.07 -1.64 -14.41
C MET A 78 5.67 -2.24 -14.38
N ARG A 79 4.65 -1.44 -14.06
CA ARG A 79 3.26 -1.89 -14.11
C ARG A 79 2.87 -2.35 -15.51
N GLN A 80 3.19 -1.59 -16.54
CA GLN A 80 2.92 -1.97 -17.93
C GLN A 80 3.61 -3.27 -18.34
N ARG A 81 4.86 -3.48 -17.92
CA ARG A 81 5.60 -4.73 -18.17
C ARG A 81 4.98 -5.94 -17.47
N VAL A 82 4.57 -5.78 -16.22
CA VAL A 82 3.91 -6.83 -15.45
C VAL A 82 2.54 -7.17 -16.05
N ASP A 83 1.76 -6.17 -16.43
CA ASP A 83 0.46 -6.35 -17.09
C ASP A 83 0.63 -7.07 -18.44
N ALA A 84 1.66 -6.72 -19.22
CA ALA A 84 1.98 -7.37 -20.49
C ALA A 84 2.44 -8.83 -20.34
N SER A 85 2.99 -9.22 -19.17
CA SER A 85 3.32 -10.61 -18.87
C SER A 85 2.10 -11.51 -18.61
N GLY A 86 0.89 -10.93 -18.63
CA GLY A 86 -0.37 -11.64 -18.39
C GLY A 86 -0.67 -11.91 -16.93
N VAL A 87 0.13 -11.38 -16.02
CA VAL A 87 -0.13 -11.40 -14.59
C VAL A 87 -1.07 -10.24 -14.25
N GLY A 88 -2.37 -10.48 -14.39
CA GLY A 88 -3.38 -9.51 -13.93
C GLY A 88 -3.27 -9.30 -12.41
N GLU A 89 -3.56 -8.07 -11.96
CA GLU A 89 -3.65 -7.71 -10.54
C GLU A 89 -2.31 -7.54 -9.77
N ALA A 90 -1.18 -7.36 -10.48
CA ALA A 90 0.06 -6.99 -9.81
C ALA A 90 -0.02 -5.56 -9.24
N ASP A 91 0.52 -5.37 -8.05
CA ASP A 91 0.65 -4.05 -7.44
C ASP A 91 2.10 -3.57 -7.48
N VAL A 92 2.31 -2.37 -8.03
CA VAL A 92 3.63 -1.74 -8.12
C VAL A 92 3.56 -0.39 -7.42
N ALA A 93 4.36 -0.21 -6.38
CA ALA A 93 4.36 0.98 -5.56
C ALA A 93 5.78 1.39 -5.15
N THR A 94 5.98 2.68 -4.87
CA THR A 94 7.23 3.17 -4.29
C THR A 94 7.26 2.93 -2.78
N GLU A 95 8.42 2.56 -2.24
CA GLU A 95 8.66 2.39 -0.82
C GLU A 95 9.92 3.14 -0.37
N GLY A 96 9.79 3.92 0.72
CA GLY A 96 10.92 4.62 1.35
C GLY A 96 11.64 5.65 0.48
N GLY A 97 11.05 6.07 -0.67
CA GLY A 97 11.62 7.09 -1.57
C GLY A 97 12.85 6.62 -2.37
N ARG A 98 13.20 5.33 -2.33
CA ARG A 98 14.31 4.73 -3.06
C ARG A 98 13.98 3.36 -3.67
N ASN A 99 12.99 2.69 -3.13
CA ASN A 99 12.65 1.33 -3.55
C ASN A 99 11.34 1.33 -4.33
N ILE A 100 11.23 0.35 -5.22
CA ILE A 100 9.96 -0.04 -5.83
C ILE A 100 9.65 -1.45 -5.35
N VAL A 101 8.44 -1.62 -4.85
CA VAL A 101 7.90 -2.92 -4.45
C VAL A 101 6.94 -3.39 -5.51
N VAL A 102 7.22 -4.56 -6.06
CA VAL A 102 6.36 -5.25 -7.03
C VAL A 102 5.74 -6.46 -6.33
N GLN A 103 4.43 -6.48 -6.24
CA GLN A 103 3.66 -7.56 -5.63
C GLN A 103 2.85 -8.28 -6.70
N ILE A 104 3.13 -9.56 -6.88
CA ILE A 104 2.55 -10.41 -7.93
C ILE A 104 1.73 -11.51 -7.25
N PRO A 105 0.41 -11.57 -7.47
CA PRO A 105 -0.41 -12.68 -6.99
C PRO A 105 0.05 -13.99 -7.62
N GLY A 106 0.18 -15.05 -6.82
CA GLY A 106 0.70 -16.34 -7.28
C GLY A 106 2.23 -16.41 -7.34
N THR A 107 2.75 -17.43 -7.99
CA THR A 107 4.21 -17.60 -8.18
C THR A 107 4.65 -16.93 -9.47
N ALA A 108 5.48 -15.92 -9.39
CA ALA A 108 6.15 -15.38 -10.56
C ALA A 108 7.18 -16.41 -11.07
N ASP A 109 7.08 -16.75 -12.36
CA ASP A 109 8.12 -17.54 -13.02
C ASP A 109 9.41 -16.72 -13.21
N GLU A 110 10.50 -17.40 -13.54
CA GLU A 110 11.79 -16.73 -13.68
C GLU A 110 11.77 -15.70 -14.82
N GLU A 111 11.06 -15.98 -15.89
CA GLU A 111 10.91 -15.07 -17.03
C GLU A 111 10.23 -13.75 -16.63
N THR A 112 9.17 -13.82 -15.81
CA THR A 112 8.50 -12.63 -15.26
C THR A 112 9.42 -11.85 -14.34
N ARG A 113 10.23 -12.53 -13.52
CA ARG A 113 11.20 -11.87 -12.65
C ARG A 113 12.27 -11.14 -13.46
N GLU A 114 12.86 -11.80 -14.46
CA GLU A 114 13.86 -11.19 -15.35
C GLU A 114 13.29 -9.96 -16.06
N ARG A 115 12.06 -10.02 -16.59
CA ARG A 115 11.40 -8.88 -17.25
C ARG A 115 11.20 -7.67 -16.33
N ILE A 116 10.91 -7.91 -15.05
CA ILE A 116 10.71 -6.84 -14.07
C ILE A 116 12.04 -6.21 -13.69
N GLN A 117 13.10 -7.02 -13.56
CA GLN A 117 14.42 -6.59 -13.14
C GLN A 117 15.21 -5.91 -14.25
N ALA A 118 14.98 -6.29 -15.50
CA ALA A 118 15.69 -5.74 -16.64
C ALA A 118 15.47 -4.22 -16.73
N SER A 119 16.54 -3.45 -16.75
CA SER A 119 16.47 -2.00 -16.96
C SER A 119 15.95 -1.69 -18.37
N ALA A 120 16.16 -2.62 -19.31
CA ALA A 120 15.81 -2.55 -20.72
C ALA A 120 16.35 -1.27 -21.39
N GLN A 121 17.51 -0.85 -20.92
CA GLN A 121 18.22 0.27 -21.50
C GLN A 121 18.81 -0.14 -22.85
N LEU A 122 18.10 0.17 -23.94
CA LEU A 122 18.59 -0.10 -25.27
C LEU A 122 19.46 1.06 -25.77
N GLN A 123 20.64 0.71 -26.27
CA GLN A 123 21.55 1.64 -26.93
C GLN A 123 21.91 1.07 -28.30
N LEU A 124 21.92 1.91 -29.30
CA LEU A 124 22.36 1.54 -30.64
C LEU A 124 23.74 2.17 -30.86
N ARG A 125 24.73 1.29 -31.05
CA ARG A 125 26.15 1.68 -31.16
C ARG A 125 26.79 1.08 -32.42
N PRO A 126 27.63 1.79 -33.14
CA PRO A 126 28.38 1.18 -34.26
C PRO A 126 29.44 0.21 -33.74
N VAL A 127 29.67 -0.85 -34.48
CA VAL A 127 30.77 -1.79 -34.20
C VAL A 127 32.07 -1.26 -34.79
N ILE A 128 33.08 -1.08 -33.94
CA ILE A 128 34.42 -0.68 -34.39
C ILE A 128 35.32 -1.89 -34.53
N PHE A 129 35.24 -2.84 -33.61
CA PHE A 129 36.01 -4.06 -33.64
C PHE A 129 35.21 -5.24 -33.07
N SER A 130 35.44 -6.44 -33.61
CA SER A 130 34.84 -7.66 -33.06
C SER A 130 35.90 -8.78 -33.04
N GLY A 131 35.80 -9.67 -32.04
CA GLY A 131 36.76 -10.74 -31.89
C GLY A 131 36.25 -11.90 -31.04
N SER A 132 37.10 -12.90 -30.86
CA SER A 132 36.82 -14.05 -30.00
C SER A 132 36.64 -13.63 -28.56
N PRO A 133 35.69 -14.26 -27.81
CA PRO A 133 35.52 -14.03 -26.39
C PRO A 133 36.66 -14.59 -25.52
N ALA A 134 37.65 -15.27 -26.13
CA ALA A 134 38.76 -15.85 -25.40
C ALA A 134 39.54 -14.80 -24.59
N THR A 135 39.90 -15.17 -23.38
CA THR A 135 40.76 -14.41 -22.44
C THR A 135 42.19 -14.94 -22.41
N GLU A 136 42.46 -15.95 -23.23
CA GLU A 136 43.74 -16.67 -23.32
C GLU A 136 44.18 -16.77 -24.79
N PHE A 137 45.46 -16.81 -25.01
CA PHE A 137 46.03 -17.09 -26.31
C PHE A 137 46.92 -18.35 -26.27
N VAL A 138 47.01 -19.05 -27.41
CA VAL A 138 47.88 -20.21 -27.56
C VAL A 138 49.22 -19.73 -28.09
N GLY A 139 50.28 -19.91 -27.28
CA GLY A 139 51.64 -19.57 -27.66
C GLY A 139 52.18 -20.49 -28.80
N GLU A 140 53.32 -20.12 -29.40
CA GLU A 140 53.99 -20.91 -30.45
C GLU A 140 54.38 -22.31 -29.94
N ASP A 141 54.55 -22.49 -28.66
CA ASP A 141 54.81 -23.76 -27.97
C ASP A 141 53.56 -24.61 -27.71
N GLY A 142 52.37 -24.12 -28.09
CA GLY A 142 51.08 -24.76 -27.86
C GLY A 142 50.55 -24.60 -26.42
N ALA A 143 51.21 -23.81 -25.57
CA ALA A 143 50.74 -23.52 -24.22
C ALA A 143 49.68 -22.41 -24.24
N THR A 144 48.61 -22.61 -23.50
CA THR A 144 47.55 -21.59 -23.31
C THR A 144 47.99 -20.65 -22.20
N THR A 145 48.05 -19.35 -22.52
CA THR A 145 48.47 -18.30 -21.58
C THR A 145 47.40 -17.20 -21.52
N PRO A 146 46.99 -16.77 -20.32
CA PRO A 146 46.06 -15.62 -20.18
C PRO A 146 46.68 -14.35 -20.77
N TYR A 147 45.83 -13.49 -21.36
CA TYR A 147 46.27 -12.16 -21.75
C TYR A 147 46.73 -11.36 -20.53
N PRO A 148 47.84 -10.60 -20.66
CA PRO A 148 48.35 -9.82 -19.54
C PRO A 148 47.36 -8.78 -19.08
N THR A 149 47.41 -8.46 -17.79
CA THR A 149 46.63 -7.36 -17.23
C THR A 149 47.02 -6.04 -17.93
N PRO A 150 46.06 -5.23 -18.38
CA PRO A 150 46.35 -3.98 -19.07
C PRO A 150 47.26 -3.06 -18.26
N ASP A 151 48.30 -2.54 -18.88
CA ASP A 151 49.20 -1.58 -18.24
C ASP A 151 48.49 -0.22 -18.10
N PRO A 152 48.35 0.34 -16.87
CA PRO A 152 47.75 1.66 -16.67
C PRO A 152 48.49 2.82 -17.36
N ALA A 153 49.74 2.61 -17.79
CA ALA A 153 50.53 3.64 -18.46
C ALA A 153 50.23 3.76 -19.96
N LEU A 154 49.44 2.83 -20.54
CA LEU A 154 49.07 2.89 -21.94
C LEU A 154 48.22 4.12 -22.25
N PRO A 155 48.40 4.75 -23.45
CA PRO A 155 47.59 5.89 -23.87
C PRO A 155 46.09 5.56 -23.86
N SER A 156 45.33 6.32 -23.09
CA SER A 156 43.86 6.20 -23.00
C SER A 156 43.13 7.24 -23.86
N THR A 157 43.86 8.22 -24.42
CA THR A 157 43.31 9.21 -25.33
C THR A 157 43.61 8.85 -26.78
N PRO A 158 42.64 9.02 -27.69
CA PRO A 158 42.87 8.77 -29.13
C PRO A 158 44.02 9.62 -29.66
N ALA A 159 44.91 8.99 -30.47
CA ALA A 159 46.03 9.70 -31.10
C ALA A 159 45.58 10.76 -32.12
N THR A 160 44.46 10.51 -32.78
CA THR A 160 43.74 11.44 -33.65
C THR A 160 42.32 11.59 -33.17
N GLN A 161 41.78 12.80 -33.25
CA GLN A 161 40.39 13.02 -32.82
C GLN A 161 39.44 12.23 -33.75
N PRO A 162 38.60 11.34 -33.18
CA PRO A 162 37.63 10.60 -33.97
C PRO A 162 36.66 11.52 -34.70
N SER A 163 36.33 11.21 -35.93
CA SER A 163 35.43 12.02 -36.77
C SER A 163 33.94 11.75 -36.51
N ASN A 164 33.62 10.52 -36.10
CA ASN A 164 32.25 10.06 -35.77
C ASN A 164 32.34 8.81 -34.86
N ALA A 165 31.20 8.30 -34.41
CA ALA A 165 31.16 7.16 -33.48
C ALA A 165 31.67 5.84 -34.13
N SER A 166 31.70 5.71 -35.45
CA SER A 166 32.20 4.52 -36.16
C SER A 166 33.69 4.60 -36.47
N ASP A 167 34.39 5.67 -36.06
CA ASP A 167 35.79 5.89 -36.44
C ASP A 167 36.72 4.92 -35.67
N PRO A 168 37.56 4.13 -36.36
CA PRO A 168 38.56 3.28 -35.70
C PRO A 168 39.54 4.03 -34.79
N ALA A 169 39.69 5.35 -34.97
CA ALA A 169 40.54 6.18 -34.11
C ALA A 169 40.10 6.16 -32.61
N TRP A 170 38.90 5.69 -32.28
CA TRP A 170 38.48 5.42 -30.90
C TRP A 170 39.31 4.32 -30.23
N ILE A 171 39.91 3.38 -30.99
CA ILE A 171 40.71 2.28 -30.44
C ILE A 171 42.08 2.82 -30.02
N THR A 172 42.26 3.04 -28.73
CA THR A 172 43.52 3.37 -28.10
C THR A 172 44.28 2.10 -27.71
N ASP A 173 45.60 2.21 -27.46
CA ASP A 173 46.39 1.08 -26.97
C ASP A 173 45.84 0.52 -25.64
N ALA A 174 45.40 1.38 -24.76
CA ALA A 174 44.76 1.00 -23.50
C ALA A 174 43.44 0.24 -23.73
N LEU A 175 42.57 0.73 -24.64
CA LEU A 175 41.28 0.09 -24.94
C LEU A 175 41.49 -1.28 -25.60
N GLN A 176 42.51 -1.40 -26.48
CA GLN A 176 42.85 -2.67 -27.10
C GLN A 176 43.36 -3.69 -26.08
N ALA A 177 44.23 -3.28 -25.17
CA ALA A 177 44.73 -4.15 -24.11
C ALA A 177 43.58 -4.61 -23.16
N GLN A 178 42.68 -3.69 -22.82
CA GLN A 178 41.48 -3.99 -22.04
C GLN A 178 40.58 -4.98 -22.77
N PHE A 179 40.37 -4.81 -24.06
CA PHE A 179 39.55 -5.74 -24.88
C PHE A 179 40.12 -7.15 -24.84
N LEU A 180 41.42 -7.33 -24.97
CA LEU A 180 42.04 -8.65 -24.93
C LEU A 180 41.85 -9.34 -23.58
N ALA A 181 42.03 -8.59 -22.50
CA ALA A 181 41.88 -9.09 -21.13
C ALA A 181 40.42 -9.21 -20.67
N TYR A 182 39.43 -8.61 -21.38
CA TYR A 182 38.03 -8.55 -20.97
C TYR A 182 37.42 -9.94 -20.93
N ASN A 183 36.90 -10.33 -19.75
CA ASN A 183 36.21 -11.59 -19.52
C ASN A 183 34.71 -11.41 -19.57
N CYS A 184 34.03 -12.03 -20.53
CA CYS A 184 32.57 -11.97 -20.69
C CYS A 184 31.79 -12.62 -19.55
N ALA A 185 32.43 -13.52 -18.79
CA ALA A 185 31.80 -14.24 -17.67
C ALA A 185 32.09 -13.61 -16.29
N ASP A 186 32.86 -12.52 -16.22
CA ASP A 186 33.18 -11.88 -14.97
C ASP A 186 31.99 -11.02 -14.49
N PRO A 187 31.37 -11.34 -13.34
CA PRO A 187 30.24 -10.59 -12.82
C PRO A 187 30.59 -9.17 -12.34
N ASN A 188 31.88 -8.85 -12.18
CA ASN A 188 32.31 -7.51 -11.81
C ASN A 188 32.36 -6.54 -13.01
N ASN A 189 32.30 -7.07 -14.23
CA ASN A 189 32.15 -6.25 -15.41
C ASN A 189 30.71 -5.80 -15.55
N ASP A 190 30.47 -4.50 -15.37
CA ASP A 190 29.15 -3.87 -15.48
C ASP A 190 29.11 -2.93 -16.70
N PRO A 191 28.92 -3.48 -17.93
CA PRO A 191 28.85 -2.67 -19.14
C PRO A 191 27.56 -1.85 -19.25
N ALA A 192 26.54 -2.11 -18.41
CA ALA A 192 25.27 -1.39 -18.45
C ALA A 192 25.43 0.07 -18.02
N ASN A 193 26.37 0.35 -17.10
CA ASN A 193 26.65 1.70 -16.59
C ASN A 193 27.80 2.42 -17.31
N ALA A 194 28.17 1.97 -18.52
CA ALA A 194 29.23 2.63 -19.29
C ALA A 194 28.75 4.00 -19.84
N PRO A 195 29.62 5.04 -19.84
CA PRO A 195 29.27 6.35 -20.37
C PRO A 195 28.84 6.30 -21.84
N ALA A 196 27.76 7.01 -22.17
CA ALA A 196 27.17 6.98 -23.51
C ALA A 196 28.09 7.60 -24.58
N ASP A 197 28.92 8.56 -24.21
CA ASP A 197 29.83 9.33 -25.06
C ASP A 197 31.20 8.64 -25.30
N GLN A 198 31.42 7.44 -24.71
CA GLN A 198 32.67 6.70 -24.79
C GLN A 198 32.48 5.35 -25.48
N PRO A 199 33.57 4.78 -26.07
CA PRO A 199 33.53 3.43 -26.57
C PRO A 199 33.31 2.41 -25.47
N LEU A 200 32.60 1.32 -25.80
CA LEU A 200 32.20 0.26 -24.88
C LEU A 200 32.86 -1.08 -25.29
N ILE A 201 33.52 -1.75 -24.33
CA ILE A 201 33.88 -3.17 -24.47
C ILE A 201 32.75 -4.00 -23.88
N THR A 202 32.19 -4.89 -24.68
CA THR A 202 31.12 -5.78 -24.23
C THR A 202 31.09 -7.07 -25.03
N CYS A 203 30.21 -8.00 -24.62
CA CYS A 203 30.04 -9.29 -25.24
C CYS A 203 28.62 -9.48 -25.76
N GLU A 204 28.48 -10.42 -26.70
CA GLU A 204 27.16 -10.91 -27.08
C GLU A 204 26.47 -11.59 -25.89
N ALA A 205 25.17 -11.55 -25.84
CA ALA A 205 24.39 -12.03 -24.68
C ALA A 205 24.64 -13.53 -24.42
N ASP A 206 24.91 -14.32 -25.46
CA ASP A 206 25.27 -15.74 -25.38
C ASP A 206 26.78 -15.99 -25.15
N GLY A 207 27.59 -14.92 -25.08
CA GLY A 207 29.03 -15.00 -24.91
C GLY A 207 29.82 -15.48 -26.16
N SER A 208 29.18 -15.54 -27.33
CA SER A 208 29.80 -16.07 -28.56
C SER A 208 30.85 -15.13 -29.19
N ALA A 209 30.72 -13.83 -28.97
CA ALA A 209 31.59 -12.80 -29.52
C ALA A 209 31.85 -11.67 -28.49
N LYS A 210 32.95 -10.95 -28.69
CA LYS A 210 33.37 -9.79 -27.93
C LYS A 210 33.55 -8.59 -28.86
N TYR A 211 33.12 -7.41 -28.43
CA TYR A 211 33.06 -6.20 -29.25
C TYR A 211 33.75 -5.01 -28.59
N ILE A 212 34.33 -4.13 -29.42
CA ILE A 212 34.53 -2.72 -29.10
C ILE A 212 33.50 -1.95 -29.90
N LEU A 213 32.61 -1.31 -29.23
CA LEU A 213 31.55 -0.48 -29.82
C LEU A 213 31.92 1.00 -29.67
N GLY A 214 31.48 1.82 -30.59
CA GLY A 214 31.59 3.26 -30.52
C GLY A 214 30.63 3.86 -29.49
N PRO A 215 30.69 5.20 -29.31
CA PRO A 215 29.68 5.93 -28.52
C PRO A 215 28.26 5.67 -29.01
N VAL A 216 27.28 5.90 -28.11
CA VAL A 216 25.86 5.78 -28.42
C VAL A 216 25.46 6.78 -29.49
N GLU A 217 24.81 6.32 -30.55
CA GLU A 217 24.28 7.18 -31.60
C GLU A 217 22.76 7.36 -31.47
N ILE A 218 22.06 6.32 -30.99
CA ILE A 218 20.62 6.35 -30.78
C ILE A 218 20.35 5.70 -29.44
N ASP A 219 19.67 6.41 -28.59
CA ASP A 219 19.19 5.92 -27.29
C ASP A 219 17.83 5.24 -27.42
N GLY A 220 17.51 4.32 -26.50
CA GLY A 220 16.22 3.62 -26.47
C GLY A 220 15.01 4.52 -26.31
N THR A 221 15.18 5.75 -25.84
CA THR A 221 14.11 6.77 -25.75
C THR A 221 13.60 7.22 -27.11
N ALA A 222 14.35 7.00 -28.19
CA ALA A 222 13.96 7.28 -29.56
C ALA A 222 13.07 6.17 -30.18
N ILE A 223 12.65 5.16 -29.41
CA ILE A 223 11.79 4.08 -29.88
C ILE A 223 10.33 4.44 -29.57
N ASP A 224 9.51 4.61 -30.61
CA ASP A 224 8.07 4.83 -30.49
C ASP A 224 7.28 3.54 -30.28
N ASP A 225 7.69 2.46 -30.97
CA ASP A 225 7.01 1.15 -30.90
C ASP A 225 7.97 0.02 -31.21
N ALA A 226 7.69 -1.16 -30.65
CA ALA A 226 8.40 -2.40 -30.93
C ALA A 226 7.40 -3.54 -31.09
N THR A 227 7.55 -4.32 -32.17
CA THR A 227 6.68 -5.46 -32.47
C THR A 227 7.54 -6.68 -32.80
N PHE A 228 7.05 -7.87 -32.49
CA PHE A 228 7.72 -9.11 -32.89
C PHE A 228 7.00 -9.77 -34.06
N GLY A 229 7.75 -10.50 -34.89
CA GLY A 229 7.18 -11.19 -36.02
C GLY A 229 8.14 -12.24 -36.59
N LEU A 230 7.57 -13.18 -37.32
CA LEU A 230 8.37 -14.16 -38.08
C LEU A 230 8.79 -13.53 -39.43
N ASP A 231 10.09 -13.35 -39.62
CA ASP A 231 10.61 -13.02 -40.95
C ASP A 231 10.49 -14.26 -41.85
N THR A 232 9.53 -14.19 -42.74
CA THR A 232 9.23 -15.30 -43.68
C THR A 232 10.33 -15.52 -44.71
N THR A 233 11.23 -14.56 -44.91
CA THR A 233 12.34 -14.66 -45.84
C THR A 233 13.46 -15.56 -45.31
N ASN A 234 13.77 -15.34 -44.01
CA ASN A 234 14.85 -16.06 -43.33
C ASN A 234 14.34 -17.16 -42.39
N ASN A 235 13.00 -17.26 -42.23
CA ASN A 235 12.32 -18.15 -41.28
C ASN A 235 12.84 -18.00 -39.84
N GLN A 236 13.06 -16.76 -39.44
CA GLN A 236 13.59 -16.42 -38.11
C GLN A 236 12.66 -15.41 -37.40
N TRP A 237 12.52 -15.55 -36.08
CA TRP A 237 11.85 -14.55 -35.27
C TRP A 237 12.69 -13.29 -35.18
N SER A 238 12.06 -12.15 -35.30
CA SER A 238 12.71 -10.83 -35.23
C SER A 238 11.84 -9.83 -34.46
N VAL A 239 12.48 -8.79 -33.94
CA VAL A 239 11.82 -7.64 -33.35
C VAL A 239 11.97 -6.45 -34.29
N GLN A 240 10.85 -5.88 -34.71
CA GLN A 240 10.81 -4.68 -35.54
C GLN A 240 10.61 -3.46 -34.69
N LEU A 241 11.48 -2.49 -34.82
CA LEU A 241 11.40 -1.22 -34.11
C LEU A 241 10.76 -0.16 -35.02
N THR A 242 10.09 0.79 -34.40
CA THR A 242 9.69 2.04 -35.05
C THR A 242 10.32 3.17 -34.25
N LEU A 243 11.20 3.93 -34.90
CA LEU A 243 11.89 5.07 -34.29
C LEU A 243 11.03 6.34 -34.46
N ASP A 244 11.19 7.27 -33.53
CA ASP A 244 10.64 8.61 -33.65
C ASP A 244 11.29 9.41 -34.82
N ALA A 245 10.91 10.65 -35.01
CA ALA A 245 11.38 11.47 -36.13
C ALA A 245 12.90 11.77 -36.04
N ASP A 246 13.42 12.01 -34.85
CA ASP A 246 14.82 12.31 -34.62
C ASP A 246 15.68 11.05 -34.74
N GLY A 247 15.27 9.95 -34.12
CA GLY A 247 15.91 8.64 -34.25
C GLY A 247 15.92 8.14 -35.71
N THR A 248 14.81 8.35 -36.44
CA THR A 248 14.73 8.00 -37.87
C THR A 248 15.79 8.75 -38.70
N LYS A 249 15.96 10.04 -38.44
CA LYS A 249 16.97 10.86 -39.13
C LYS A 249 18.39 10.37 -38.81
N VAL A 250 18.70 10.20 -37.54
CA VAL A 250 20.04 9.72 -37.11
C VAL A 250 20.31 8.33 -37.65
N PHE A 251 19.32 7.41 -37.56
CA PHE A 251 19.49 6.06 -38.11
C PHE A 251 19.72 6.06 -39.64
N GLY A 252 19.05 6.96 -40.37
CA GLY A 252 19.29 7.17 -41.80
C GLY A 252 20.71 7.61 -42.10
N GLU A 253 21.28 8.54 -41.31
CA GLU A 253 22.68 8.99 -41.47
C GLU A 253 23.68 7.86 -41.13
N VAL A 254 23.42 7.08 -40.06
CA VAL A 254 24.20 5.89 -39.69
C VAL A 254 24.14 4.84 -40.82
N SER A 255 22.95 4.56 -41.33
CA SER A 255 22.74 3.59 -42.41
C SER A 255 23.53 3.95 -43.65
N GLN A 256 23.52 5.23 -44.02
CA GLN A 256 24.35 5.71 -45.18
C GLN A 256 25.85 5.56 -44.93
N ARG A 257 26.32 5.81 -43.72
CA ARG A 257 27.74 5.72 -43.35
C ARG A 257 28.25 4.29 -43.32
N LEU A 258 27.43 3.36 -42.77
CA LEU A 258 27.82 1.96 -42.62
C LEU A 258 27.60 1.13 -43.87
N PHE A 259 26.69 1.54 -44.77
CA PHE A 259 26.41 0.83 -46.00
C PHE A 259 27.65 0.81 -46.94
N GLY A 260 28.10 -0.39 -47.29
CA GLY A 260 29.28 -0.57 -48.13
C GLY A 260 30.63 -0.52 -47.41
N ALA A 261 30.66 -0.30 -46.09
CA ALA A 261 31.86 -0.45 -45.29
C ALA A 261 32.28 -1.92 -45.18
N THR A 262 33.54 -2.19 -44.85
CA THR A 262 34.05 -3.54 -44.63
C THR A 262 33.73 -4.04 -43.22
N ALA A 263 33.38 -5.32 -43.07
CA ALA A 263 33.14 -5.91 -41.76
C ALA A 263 34.39 -5.80 -40.86
N PRO A 264 34.23 -5.50 -39.55
CA PRO A 264 32.97 -5.33 -38.81
C PRO A 264 32.41 -3.88 -38.81
N LEU A 265 33.05 -2.92 -39.49
CA LEU A 265 32.66 -1.52 -39.54
C LEU A 265 31.32 -1.26 -40.25
N ASN A 266 30.78 -2.25 -40.94
CA ASN A 266 29.43 -2.20 -41.52
C ASN A 266 28.34 -2.72 -40.59
N GLN A 267 28.67 -3.01 -39.31
CA GLN A 267 27.73 -3.54 -38.33
C GLN A 267 27.25 -2.45 -37.37
N PHE A 268 26.00 -2.57 -36.96
CA PHE A 268 25.38 -1.69 -35.96
C PHE A 268 24.77 -2.52 -34.84
N ALA A 269 25.33 -2.38 -33.64
CA ALA A 269 24.95 -3.21 -32.50
C ALA A 269 23.76 -2.65 -31.78
N PHE A 270 22.81 -3.53 -31.45
CA PHE A 270 21.74 -3.32 -30.49
C PHE A 270 22.21 -3.84 -29.14
N VAL A 271 22.43 -2.93 -28.21
CA VAL A 271 22.98 -3.20 -26.89
C VAL A 271 21.87 -3.00 -25.86
N LEU A 272 21.50 -4.08 -25.17
CA LEU A 272 20.50 -4.05 -24.10
C LEU A 272 21.21 -4.31 -22.77
N ASP A 273 21.04 -3.40 -21.83
CA ASP A 273 21.66 -3.50 -20.50
C ASP A 273 23.16 -3.80 -20.58
N GLY A 274 23.84 -3.13 -21.52
CA GLY A 274 25.27 -3.25 -21.74
C GLY A 274 25.74 -4.50 -22.54
N LYS A 275 24.85 -5.43 -22.88
CA LYS A 275 25.19 -6.63 -23.68
C LYS A 275 24.67 -6.53 -25.11
N VAL A 276 25.43 -7.00 -26.07
CA VAL A 276 25.00 -7.04 -27.47
C VAL A 276 23.96 -8.14 -27.64
N ILE A 277 22.75 -7.77 -28.07
CA ILE A 277 21.71 -8.72 -28.45
C ILE A 277 21.90 -9.18 -29.90
N SER A 278 22.27 -8.23 -30.75
CA SER A 278 22.48 -8.46 -32.18
C SER A 278 23.37 -7.35 -32.77
N ALA A 279 24.20 -7.68 -33.69
CA ALA A 279 25.05 -6.75 -34.45
C ALA A 279 24.93 -7.00 -35.96
N PRO A 280 23.74 -6.74 -36.57
CA PRO A 280 23.53 -7.00 -37.98
C PRO A 280 24.37 -6.09 -38.84
N SER A 281 24.78 -6.63 -40.02
CA SER A 281 25.44 -5.85 -41.08
C SER A 281 24.43 -4.99 -41.82
N MET A 282 24.81 -3.76 -42.14
CA MET A 282 24.01 -2.82 -42.92
C MET A 282 24.06 -3.21 -44.40
N ASN A 283 23.09 -4.02 -44.83
CA ASN A 283 23.03 -4.55 -46.21
C ASN A 283 22.20 -3.65 -47.16
N GLY A 284 21.61 -2.58 -46.64
CA GLY A 284 20.79 -1.63 -47.39
C GLY A 284 20.61 -0.34 -46.65
N LEU A 285 20.10 0.68 -47.35
CA LEU A 285 19.75 1.95 -46.72
C LEU A 285 18.41 1.81 -46.03
N ILE A 286 18.36 2.12 -44.72
CA ILE A 286 17.14 2.15 -43.92
C ILE A 286 16.85 3.61 -43.61
N LEU A 287 15.90 4.20 -44.33
CA LEU A 287 15.54 5.63 -44.21
C LEU A 287 14.15 5.85 -43.63
N ASP A 288 13.42 4.76 -43.38
CA ASP A 288 12.04 4.76 -42.91
C ASP A 288 11.92 4.66 -41.36
N GLY A 289 13.06 4.59 -40.67
CA GLY A 289 13.10 4.47 -39.21
C GLY A 289 12.59 3.13 -38.67
N ARG A 290 12.64 2.07 -39.48
CA ARG A 290 12.13 0.75 -39.06
C ARG A 290 13.23 -0.33 -39.12
N PRO A 291 14.25 -0.25 -38.26
CA PRO A 291 15.23 -1.30 -38.14
C PRO A 291 14.62 -2.57 -37.54
N SER A 292 15.24 -3.73 -37.91
CA SER A 292 14.84 -5.03 -37.35
C SER A 292 16.00 -5.63 -36.57
N ILE A 293 15.73 -6.07 -35.37
CA ILE A 293 16.66 -6.84 -34.53
C ILE A 293 16.48 -8.31 -34.92
N THR A 294 17.52 -8.91 -35.48
CA THR A 294 17.55 -10.31 -35.86
C THR A 294 18.57 -11.06 -35.00
N GLY A 295 18.31 -12.33 -34.72
CA GLY A 295 19.18 -13.18 -33.90
C GLY A 295 18.59 -14.56 -33.71
N ASN A 296 19.14 -15.34 -32.79
CA ASN A 296 18.62 -16.66 -32.43
C ASN A 296 17.41 -16.56 -31.49
N PHE A 297 16.35 -15.88 -31.94
CA PHE A 297 15.13 -15.70 -31.13
C PHE A 297 14.15 -16.86 -31.31
N THR A 298 13.50 -17.24 -30.20
CA THR A 298 12.25 -17.99 -30.20
C THR A 298 11.06 -17.03 -30.30
N GLN A 299 9.86 -17.55 -30.47
CA GLN A 299 8.66 -16.73 -30.46
C GLN A 299 8.52 -16.01 -29.11
N GLU A 300 8.77 -16.72 -28.02
CA GLU A 300 8.67 -16.21 -26.66
C GLU A 300 9.71 -15.13 -26.38
N SER A 301 10.99 -15.39 -26.72
CA SER A 301 12.07 -14.43 -26.47
C SER A 301 11.94 -13.16 -27.33
N SER A 302 11.49 -13.28 -28.60
CA SER A 302 11.23 -12.11 -29.44
C SER A 302 10.06 -11.28 -28.94
N LYS A 303 8.99 -11.93 -28.45
CA LYS A 303 7.86 -11.24 -27.81
C LYS A 303 8.30 -10.52 -26.54
N SER A 304 9.04 -11.21 -25.68
CA SER A 304 9.56 -10.64 -24.44
C SER A 304 10.39 -9.38 -24.68
N LEU A 305 11.32 -9.46 -25.65
CA LEU A 305 12.15 -8.32 -26.02
C LEU A 305 11.32 -7.18 -26.61
N ALA A 306 10.37 -7.47 -27.51
CA ALA A 306 9.49 -6.44 -28.07
C ALA A 306 8.68 -5.73 -26.99
N ASP A 307 8.12 -6.47 -26.03
CA ASP A 307 7.37 -5.91 -24.91
C ASP A 307 8.27 -5.03 -24.02
N GLN A 308 9.50 -5.45 -23.72
CA GLN A 308 10.48 -4.65 -22.96
C GLN A 308 10.83 -3.33 -23.66
N LEU A 309 11.05 -3.37 -24.98
CA LEU A 309 11.42 -2.20 -25.76
C LEU A 309 10.24 -1.25 -26.00
N LYS A 310 9.04 -1.80 -26.23
CA LYS A 310 7.81 -1.03 -26.43
C LYS A 310 7.43 -0.16 -25.23
N TYR A 311 7.60 -0.71 -24.01
CA TYR A 311 7.29 0.03 -22.78
C TYR A 311 8.43 0.92 -22.30
N GLY A 312 9.54 0.96 -23.04
CA GLY A 312 10.65 1.88 -22.84
C GLY A 312 11.68 1.44 -21.81
N ALA A 313 12.82 2.12 -21.84
CA ALA A 313 13.85 1.99 -20.84
C ALA A 313 13.37 2.54 -19.50
N LEU A 314 13.73 1.88 -18.41
CA LEU A 314 13.54 2.45 -17.08
C LEU A 314 14.50 3.63 -16.92
N PRO A 315 14.02 4.76 -16.36
CA PRO A 315 14.87 5.95 -16.16
C PRO A 315 15.92 5.75 -15.06
N LEU A 316 15.96 4.56 -14.48
CA LEU A 316 16.79 4.16 -13.33
C LEU A 316 17.25 2.72 -13.52
N SER A 317 18.44 2.40 -13.04
CA SER A 317 18.87 1.02 -12.85
C SER A 317 18.31 0.46 -11.54
N PHE A 318 18.06 -0.84 -11.47
CA PHE A 318 17.48 -1.49 -10.30
C PHE A 318 18.31 -2.67 -9.85
N THR A 319 18.54 -2.76 -8.55
CA THR A 319 19.10 -3.95 -7.90
C THR A 319 18.05 -4.63 -7.05
N VAL A 320 17.97 -5.97 -7.13
CA VAL A 320 17.04 -6.73 -6.28
C VAL A 320 17.56 -6.75 -4.86
N VAL A 321 16.79 -6.14 -3.95
CA VAL A 321 17.07 -6.16 -2.52
C VAL A 321 16.54 -7.43 -1.87
N SER A 322 15.32 -7.83 -2.26
CA SER A 322 14.65 -9.02 -1.74
C SER A 322 13.66 -9.54 -2.77
N SER A 323 13.54 -10.87 -2.84
CA SER A 323 12.50 -11.55 -3.61
C SER A 323 11.93 -12.68 -2.76
N ASP A 324 10.76 -12.43 -2.16
CA ASP A 324 10.11 -13.34 -1.24
C ASP A 324 8.84 -13.91 -1.84
N THR A 325 8.68 -15.23 -1.75
CA THR A 325 7.45 -15.91 -2.22
C THR A 325 6.67 -16.43 -1.02
N ILE A 326 5.43 -15.95 -0.87
CA ILE A 326 4.50 -16.37 0.17
C ILE A 326 3.54 -17.39 -0.42
N SER A 327 3.45 -18.59 0.18
CA SER A 327 2.53 -19.61 -0.32
C SER A 327 1.07 -19.25 -0.03
N ALA A 328 0.19 -19.47 -1.01
CA ALA A 328 -1.26 -19.23 -0.87
C ALA A 328 -1.90 -20.02 0.29
N THR A 329 -1.34 -21.18 0.64
CA THR A 329 -1.82 -21.99 1.76
C THR A 329 -1.58 -21.33 3.12
N LEU A 330 -0.44 -20.66 3.30
CA LEU A 330 -0.14 -19.92 4.54
C LEU A 330 -1.05 -18.69 4.66
N GLY A 331 -1.25 -17.93 3.59
CA GLY A 331 -2.12 -16.76 3.57
C GLY A 331 -3.58 -17.11 3.93
N SER A 332 -4.14 -18.14 3.30
CA SER A 332 -5.51 -18.59 3.58
C SER A 332 -5.71 -19.09 5.00
N GLN A 333 -4.71 -19.77 5.59
CA GLN A 333 -4.75 -20.17 7.01
C GLN A 333 -4.73 -18.95 7.94
N GLN A 334 -3.91 -17.95 7.66
CA GLN A 334 -3.84 -16.72 8.46
C GLN A 334 -5.15 -15.93 8.40
N LEU A 335 -5.78 -15.85 7.23
CA LEU A 335 -7.10 -15.24 7.07
C LEU A 335 -8.16 -15.97 7.91
N GLN A 336 -8.18 -17.32 7.84
CA GLN A 336 -9.11 -18.13 8.62
C GLN A 336 -8.92 -17.95 10.13
N ILE A 337 -7.67 -17.96 10.60
CA ILE A 337 -7.33 -17.71 12.02
C ILE A 337 -7.77 -16.28 12.42
N GLY A 338 -7.50 -15.28 11.59
CA GLY A 338 -7.93 -13.90 11.81
C GLY A 338 -9.46 -13.76 11.92
N LEU A 339 -10.21 -14.41 11.02
CA LEU A 339 -11.68 -14.40 11.09
C LEU A 339 -12.21 -15.09 12.35
N ILE A 340 -11.65 -16.23 12.74
CA ILE A 340 -12.01 -16.93 13.98
C ILE A 340 -11.70 -16.04 15.19
N ALA A 341 -10.54 -15.43 15.25
CA ALA A 341 -10.16 -14.51 16.32
C ALA A 341 -11.11 -13.30 16.40
N GLY A 342 -11.50 -12.72 15.26
CA GLY A 342 -12.50 -11.66 15.17
C GLY A 342 -13.87 -12.07 15.68
N LEU A 343 -14.34 -13.27 15.30
CA LEU A 343 -15.61 -13.82 15.80
C LEU A 343 -15.58 -14.08 17.31
N ILE A 344 -14.48 -14.61 17.84
CA ILE A 344 -14.29 -14.79 19.28
C ILE A 344 -14.31 -13.43 20.00
N GLY A 345 -13.57 -12.44 19.48
CA GLY A 345 -13.57 -11.08 20.01
C GLY A 345 -14.98 -10.46 20.04
N LEU A 346 -15.72 -10.60 18.94
CA LEU A 346 -17.09 -10.12 18.82
C LEU A 346 -18.03 -10.82 19.83
N ALA A 347 -17.89 -12.15 19.97
CA ALA A 347 -18.69 -12.94 20.93
C ALA A 347 -18.39 -12.54 22.38
N LEU A 348 -17.13 -12.30 22.73
CA LEU A 348 -16.72 -11.82 24.06
C LEU A 348 -17.28 -10.45 24.35
N VAL A 349 -17.22 -9.48 23.42
CA VAL A 349 -17.80 -8.16 23.56
C VAL A 349 -19.32 -8.23 23.68
N ALA A 350 -19.98 -9.06 22.89
CA ALA A 350 -21.41 -9.31 22.96
C ALA A 350 -21.82 -9.88 24.33
N LEU A 351 -21.11 -10.89 24.82
CA LEU A 351 -21.35 -11.52 26.11
C LEU A 351 -21.15 -10.50 27.26
N TYR A 352 -20.03 -9.79 27.25
CA TYR A 352 -19.74 -8.72 28.21
C TYR A 352 -20.86 -7.66 28.22
N SER A 353 -21.30 -7.23 27.04
CA SER A 353 -22.34 -6.21 26.88
C SER A 353 -23.68 -6.67 27.42
N LEU A 354 -24.06 -7.92 27.19
CA LEU A 354 -25.31 -8.50 27.71
C LEU A 354 -25.29 -8.65 29.23
N ILE A 355 -24.15 -9.05 29.81
CA ILE A 355 -24.01 -9.19 31.26
C ILE A 355 -24.02 -7.81 31.94
N SER A 356 -23.24 -6.84 31.42
CA SER A 356 -23.04 -5.52 32.05
C SER A 356 -24.22 -4.59 31.83
N TYR A 357 -24.84 -4.63 30.62
CA TYR A 357 -25.87 -3.68 30.21
C TYR A 357 -27.24 -4.32 29.97
N ARG A 358 -27.36 -5.66 30.12
CA ARG A 358 -28.61 -6.40 29.91
C ARG A 358 -29.20 -6.14 28.52
N ALA A 359 -30.48 -5.71 28.44
CA ALA A 359 -31.15 -5.44 27.17
C ALA A 359 -30.51 -4.31 26.35
N LEU A 360 -29.80 -3.35 26.97
CA LEU A 360 -29.02 -2.38 26.23
C LEU A 360 -27.84 -3.01 25.44
N GLY A 361 -27.36 -4.16 25.89
CA GLY A 361 -26.34 -4.92 25.15
C GLY A 361 -26.76 -5.28 23.73
N PHE A 362 -28.05 -5.47 23.46
CA PHE A 362 -28.55 -5.71 22.10
C PHE A 362 -28.36 -4.48 21.19
N VAL A 363 -28.38 -3.28 21.74
CA VAL A 363 -28.08 -2.06 20.95
C VAL A 363 -26.62 -2.05 20.51
N ILE A 364 -25.69 -2.47 21.39
CA ILE A 364 -24.27 -2.60 21.06
C ILE A 364 -24.10 -3.64 19.94
N ILE A 365 -24.70 -4.82 20.10
CA ILE A 365 -24.59 -5.89 19.10
C ILE A 365 -25.15 -5.43 17.74
N ALA A 366 -26.31 -4.77 17.73
CA ALA A 366 -26.91 -4.25 16.51
C ALA A 366 -26.00 -3.19 15.85
N SER A 367 -25.40 -2.28 16.66
CA SER A 367 -24.45 -1.28 16.16
C SER A 367 -23.21 -1.91 15.56
N LEU A 368 -22.64 -2.95 16.19
CA LEU A 368 -21.49 -3.70 15.67
C LEU A 368 -21.81 -4.42 14.36
N ILE A 369 -23.01 -4.98 14.22
CA ILE A 369 -23.46 -5.61 12.97
C ILE A 369 -23.55 -4.55 11.85
N VAL A 370 -24.18 -3.40 12.12
CA VAL A 370 -24.28 -2.31 11.15
C VAL A 370 -22.89 -1.80 10.77
N MET A 371 -21.98 -1.67 11.74
CA MET A 371 -20.58 -1.30 11.50
C MET A 371 -19.88 -2.33 10.58
N GLY A 372 -20.05 -3.62 10.87
CA GLY A 372 -19.48 -4.69 10.05
C GLY A 372 -19.97 -4.63 8.60
N VAL A 373 -21.28 -4.44 8.39
CA VAL A 373 -21.87 -4.31 7.05
C VAL A 373 -21.33 -3.09 6.31
N LEU A 374 -21.29 -1.92 6.96
CA LEU A 374 -20.76 -0.71 6.33
C LEU A 374 -19.27 -0.84 6.00
N THR A 375 -18.49 -1.38 6.93
CA THR A 375 -17.05 -1.60 6.72
C THR A 375 -16.82 -2.57 5.56
N TYR A 376 -17.56 -3.68 5.53
CA TYR A 376 -17.43 -4.67 4.45
C TYR A 376 -17.70 -4.06 3.08
N VAL A 377 -18.85 -3.38 2.91
CA VAL A 377 -19.19 -2.77 1.62
C VAL A 377 -18.21 -1.67 1.23
N MET A 378 -17.75 -0.88 2.23
CA MET A 378 -16.75 0.16 1.99
C MET A 378 -15.41 -0.43 1.52
N LEU A 379 -14.95 -1.54 2.12
CA LEU A 379 -13.73 -2.23 1.68
C LEU A 379 -13.87 -2.76 0.24
N CYS A 380 -15.01 -3.34 -0.14
CA CYS A 380 -15.25 -3.76 -1.52
C CYS A 380 -15.17 -2.59 -2.50
N ILE A 381 -15.77 -1.44 -2.18
CA ILE A 381 -15.72 -0.25 -3.02
C ILE A 381 -14.30 0.31 -3.11
N LEU A 382 -13.56 0.35 -2.01
CA LEU A 382 -12.18 0.84 -1.98
C LEU A 382 -11.22 -0.09 -2.72
N SER A 383 -11.43 -1.41 -2.66
CA SER A 383 -10.70 -2.38 -3.47
C SER A 383 -10.82 -2.05 -4.97
N TRP A 384 -12.04 -1.89 -5.44
CA TRP A 384 -12.30 -1.58 -6.84
C TRP A 384 -11.83 -0.18 -7.27
N ARG A 385 -12.12 0.86 -6.46
CA ARG A 385 -11.89 2.26 -6.88
C ARG A 385 -10.48 2.76 -6.63
N MET A 386 -9.80 2.23 -5.63
CA MET A 386 -8.49 2.72 -5.16
C MET A 386 -7.42 1.61 -5.13
N GLY A 387 -7.74 0.40 -5.59
CA GLY A 387 -6.82 -0.73 -5.54
C GLY A 387 -6.46 -1.15 -4.10
N PHE A 388 -7.33 -0.85 -3.12
CA PHE A 388 -7.06 -1.25 -1.74
C PHE A 388 -7.15 -2.76 -1.60
N ARG A 389 -6.09 -3.37 -1.06
CA ARG A 389 -6.04 -4.82 -0.76
C ARG A 389 -6.00 -5.05 0.74
N LEU A 390 -6.85 -5.95 1.21
CA LEU A 390 -6.93 -6.28 2.63
C LEU A 390 -5.75 -7.18 3.03
N SER A 391 -4.85 -6.65 3.85
CA SER A 391 -3.70 -7.37 4.41
C SER A 391 -4.04 -8.03 5.75
N LEU A 392 -3.19 -8.95 6.22
CA LEU A 392 -3.29 -9.53 7.56
C LEU A 392 -3.27 -8.46 8.66
N ALA A 393 -2.40 -7.46 8.50
CA ALA A 393 -2.36 -6.29 9.38
C ALA A 393 -3.68 -5.50 9.33
N GLY A 394 -4.30 -5.38 8.14
CA GLY A 394 -5.62 -4.78 7.98
C GLY A 394 -6.72 -5.55 8.73
N VAL A 395 -6.71 -6.88 8.67
CA VAL A 395 -7.62 -7.73 9.46
C VAL A 395 -7.41 -7.51 10.96
N ALA A 396 -6.17 -7.43 11.42
CA ALA A 396 -5.87 -7.11 12.82
C ALA A 396 -6.44 -5.75 13.23
N GLY A 397 -6.34 -4.73 12.36
CA GLY A 397 -6.96 -3.41 12.57
C GLY A 397 -8.47 -3.48 12.73
N LEU A 398 -9.16 -4.31 11.92
CA LEU A 398 -10.61 -4.54 12.06
C LEU A 398 -10.95 -5.16 13.42
N ILE A 399 -10.17 -6.14 13.88
CA ILE A 399 -10.39 -6.82 15.17
C ILE A 399 -10.19 -5.84 16.35
N VAL A 400 -9.12 -5.06 16.32
CA VAL A 400 -8.81 -4.06 17.38
C VAL A 400 -9.92 -3.02 17.47
N THR A 401 -10.51 -2.63 16.35
CA THR A 401 -11.61 -1.65 16.33
C THR A 401 -12.85 -2.13 17.06
N ILE A 402 -13.13 -3.45 17.13
CA ILE A 402 -14.26 -4.00 17.92
C ILE A 402 -14.11 -3.57 19.38
N GLY A 403 -12.91 -3.63 19.95
CA GLY A 403 -12.63 -3.19 21.32
C GLY A 403 -12.81 -1.68 21.50
N PHE A 404 -12.28 -0.88 20.57
CA PHE A 404 -12.42 0.59 20.62
C PHE A 404 -13.86 1.08 20.45
N THR A 405 -14.66 0.35 19.70
CA THR A 405 -16.08 0.64 19.54
C THR A 405 -16.83 0.33 20.84
N ALA A 406 -16.54 -0.81 21.48
CA ALA A 406 -17.13 -1.19 22.76
C ALA A 406 -16.89 -0.12 23.85
N ASP A 407 -15.69 0.47 23.92
CA ASP A 407 -15.36 1.55 24.85
C ASP A 407 -16.29 2.77 24.70
N SER A 408 -16.61 3.15 23.47
CA SER A 408 -17.52 4.27 23.18
C SER A 408 -18.93 4.03 23.73
N PHE A 409 -19.43 2.80 23.63
CA PHE A 409 -20.73 2.41 24.20
C PHE A 409 -20.71 2.44 25.73
N ILE A 410 -19.63 1.96 26.34
CA ILE A 410 -19.44 1.99 27.79
C ILE A 410 -19.54 3.44 28.28
N VAL A 411 -18.79 4.36 27.65
CA VAL A 411 -18.83 5.79 28.03
C VAL A 411 -20.24 6.36 27.90
N TYR A 412 -20.94 6.08 26.79
CA TYR A 412 -22.30 6.62 26.60
C TYR A 412 -23.30 6.05 27.59
N PHE A 413 -23.32 4.74 27.79
CA PHE A 413 -24.29 4.10 28.68
C PHE A 413 -24.03 4.43 30.14
N GLU A 414 -22.79 4.56 30.58
CA GLU A 414 -22.49 5.02 31.92
C GLU A 414 -22.94 6.49 32.14
N ARG A 415 -22.80 7.35 31.09
CA ARG A 415 -23.38 8.72 31.20
C ARG A 415 -24.90 8.73 31.33
N ILE A 416 -25.58 7.86 30.58
CA ILE A 416 -27.04 7.71 30.75
C ILE A 416 -27.37 7.23 32.18
N ARG A 417 -26.62 6.26 32.71
CA ARG A 417 -26.80 5.75 34.06
C ARG A 417 -26.52 6.82 35.15
N ASP A 418 -25.49 7.64 34.93
CA ASP A 418 -25.18 8.75 35.84
C ASP A 418 -26.33 9.77 35.87
N GLU A 419 -26.89 10.14 34.71
CA GLU A 419 -28.05 11.06 34.66
C GLU A 419 -29.32 10.46 35.32
N LEU A 420 -29.49 9.13 35.21
CA LEU A 420 -30.58 8.44 35.94
C LEU A 420 -30.34 8.41 37.43
N ARG A 421 -29.10 8.25 37.91
CA ARG A 421 -28.75 8.36 39.34
C ARG A 421 -29.05 9.75 39.90
N ASP A 422 -28.86 10.78 39.07
CA ASP A 422 -29.20 12.18 39.41
C ASP A 422 -30.73 12.44 39.43
N GLY A 423 -31.56 11.42 39.14
CA GLY A 423 -33.02 11.46 39.25
C GLY A 423 -33.75 12.01 38.03
N LYS A 424 -33.08 12.06 36.85
CA LYS A 424 -33.72 12.45 35.60
C LYS A 424 -34.64 11.35 35.06
N SER A 425 -35.61 11.74 34.25
CA SER A 425 -36.40 10.77 33.47
C SER A 425 -35.53 10.05 32.47
N ILE A 426 -35.90 8.83 32.05
CA ILE A 426 -35.11 8.02 31.11
C ILE A 426 -34.89 8.74 29.77
N THR A 427 -35.92 9.42 29.25
CA THR A 427 -35.79 10.24 28.04
C THR A 427 -34.84 11.43 28.22
N GLY A 428 -34.90 12.11 29.39
CA GLY A 428 -33.96 13.18 29.71
C GLY A 428 -32.53 12.68 29.91
N ALA A 429 -32.38 11.53 30.57
CA ALA A 429 -31.07 10.92 30.80
C ALA A 429 -30.38 10.49 29.49
N VAL A 430 -31.14 10.03 28.47
CA VAL A 430 -30.60 9.71 27.16
C VAL A 430 -30.10 10.96 26.44
N GLU A 431 -30.84 12.06 26.45
CA GLU A 431 -30.47 13.32 25.79
C GLU A 431 -29.25 13.99 26.47
N ASP A 432 -29.32 14.14 27.79
CA ASP A 432 -28.26 14.79 28.57
C ASP A 432 -27.00 13.92 28.65
N GLY A 433 -27.17 12.59 28.77
CA GLY A 433 -26.09 11.62 28.68
C GLY A 433 -25.36 11.69 27.33
N TRP A 434 -26.13 11.83 26.25
CA TRP A 434 -25.54 12.06 24.90
C TRP A 434 -24.78 13.38 24.84
N ALA A 435 -25.36 14.47 25.32
CA ALA A 435 -24.71 15.78 25.26
C ALA A 435 -23.34 15.80 25.97
N ARG A 436 -23.22 15.02 27.07
CA ARG A 436 -21.97 14.86 27.82
C ARG A 436 -21.02 13.83 27.17
N ALA A 437 -21.52 12.66 26.75
CA ALA A 437 -20.73 11.57 26.19
C ALA A 437 -20.09 11.96 24.84
N LYS A 438 -20.85 12.61 23.95
CA LYS A 438 -20.39 12.95 22.60
C LYS A 438 -19.04 13.68 22.57
N ARG A 439 -18.82 14.62 23.51
CA ARG A 439 -17.55 15.36 23.57
C ARG A 439 -16.36 14.43 23.87
N THR A 440 -16.54 13.55 24.85
CA THR A 440 -15.50 12.60 25.24
C THR A 440 -15.22 11.61 24.13
N ILE A 441 -16.27 11.08 23.47
CA ILE A 441 -16.16 10.13 22.37
C ILE A 441 -15.45 10.77 21.18
N TYR A 442 -15.82 11.99 20.78
CA TYR A 442 -15.16 12.68 19.66
C TYR A 442 -13.68 12.93 19.93
N ILE A 443 -13.32 13.35 21.15
CA ILE A 443 -11.91 13.57 21.52
C ILE A 443 -11.13 12.24 21.44
N SER A 444 -11.66 11.16 22.03
CA SER A 444 -11.03 9.84 21.99
C SER A 444 -10.86 9.33 20.54
N LYS A 445 -11.92 9.42 19.74
CA LYS A 445 -11.85 8.98 18.32
C LYS A 445 -10.92 9.85 17.47
N SER A 446 -10.85 11.16 17.76
CA SER A 446 -9.89 12.04 17.06
C SER A 446 -8.44 11.65 17.35
N ILE A 447 -8.13 11.19 18.56
CA ILE A 447 -6.79 10.66 18.90
C ILE A 447 -6.50 9.38 18.09
N ASN A 448 -7.48 8.47 17.99
CA ASN A 448 -7.33 7.24 17.21
C ASN A 448 -7.13 7.54 15.70
N ILE A 449 -7.89 8.51 15.15
CA ILE A 449 -7.71 8.95 13.75
C ILE A 449 -6.34 9.58 13.58
N LEU A 450 -5.90 10.44 14.50
CA LEU A 450 -4.57 11.04 14.44
C LEU A 450 -3.46 9.96 14.45
N ALA A 451 -3.58 8.97 15.34
CA ALA A 451 -2.65 7.85 15.39
C ALA A 451 -2.66 7.05 14.08
N ALA A 452 -3.85 6.78 13.51
CA ALA A 452 -3.98 6.09 12.23
C ALA A 452 -3.34 6.90 11.08
N VAL A 453 -3.53 8.21 11.03
CA VAL A 453 -2.91 9.09 10.02
C VAL A 453 -1.40 9.10 10.15
N VAL A 454 -0.86 9.26 11.37
CA VAL A 454 0.59 9.24 11.60
C VAL A 454 1.20 7.90 11.19
N LEU A 455 0.57 6.78 11.59
CA LEU A 455 1.03 5.45 11.18
C LEU A 455 0.95 5.27 9.66
N TYR A 456 -0.12 5.73 9.01
CA TYR A 456 -0.27 5.61 7.56
C TYR A 456 0.83 6.36 6.77
N ILE A 457 1.27 7.51 7.29
CA ILE A 457 2.31 8.33 6.63
C ILE A 457 3.71 7.78 6.90
N LEU A 458 4.00 7.38 8.14
CA LEU A 458 5.37 7.05 8.59
C LEU A 458 5.71 5.56 8.52
N ALA A 459 4.72 4.67 8.49
CA ALA A 459 4.96 3.24 8.57
C ALA A 459 5.25 2.63 7.18
N ASP A 460 5.88 1.46 7.20
CA ASP A 460 6.11 0.62 6.04
C ASP A 460 4.81 0.03 5.47
N ALA A 461 4.84 -0.45 4.23
CA ALA A 461 3.68 -0.95 3.49
C ALA A 461 2.82 -1.94 4.29
N THR A 462 3.45 -2.86 5.04
CA THR A 462 2.75 -3.86 5.86
C THR A 462 1.90 -3.26 6.96
N VAL A 463 2.37 -2.18 7.62
CA VAL A 463 1.65 -1.51 8.72
C VAL A 463 0.63 -0.50 8.20
N LYS A 464 0.79 0.02 6.97
CA LYS A 464 -0.17 0.94 6.33
C LYS A 464 -1.57 0.34 6.24
N GLY A 465 -1.68 -0.97 5.96
CA GLY A 465 -2.95 -1.70 5.93
C GLY A 465 -3.69 -1.64 7.28
N PHE A 466 -2.97 -1.85 8.39
CA PHE A 466 -3.51 -1.70 9.75
C PHE A 466 -4.00 -0.26 10.00
N ALA A 467 -3.15 0.72 9.72
CA ALA A 467 -3.45 2.13 9.95
C ALA A 467 -4.69 2.58 9.14
N PHE A 468 -4.78 2.15 7.88
CA PHE A 468 -5.91 2.46 7.01
C PHE A 468 -7.22 1.89 7.54
N THR A 469 -7.26 0.59 7.86
CA THR A 469 -8.47 -0.05 8.37
C THR A 469 -8.88 0.49 9.73
N LEU A 470 -7.93 0.80 10.62
CA LEU A 470 -8.20 1.46 11.91
C LEU A 470 -8.80 2.85 11.72
N GLY A 471 -8.26 3.66 10.81
CA GLY A 471 -8.78 4.98 10.49
C GLY A 471 -10.18 4.92 9.89
N LEU A 472 -10.37 4.09 8.87
CA LEU A 472 -11.64 3.88 8.18
C LEU A 472 -12.75 3.45 9.16
N THR A 473 -12.48 2.40 9.95
CA THR A 473 -13.46 1.87 10.91
C THR A 473 -13.75 2.84 12.02
N THR A 474 -12.78 3.66 12.47
CA THR A 474 -13.02 4.73 13.44
C THR A 474 -13.96 5.82 12.89
N LEU A 475 -13.82 6.18 11.61
CA LEU A 475 -14.75 7.12 10.94
C LEU A 475 -16.16 6.53 10.84
N ILE A 476 -16.28 5.26 10.44
CA ILE A 476 -17.56 4.54 10.37
C ILE A 476 -18.19 4.45 11.76
N ASP A 477 -17.41 4.19 12.80
CA ASP A 477 -17.87 4.11 14.17
C ASP A 477 -18.49 5.44 14.66
N ILE A 478 -17.85 6.58 14.40
CA ILE A 478 -18.40 7.90 14.69
C ILE A 478 -19.73 8.11 13.96
N LEU A 479 -19.78 7.73 12.68
CA LEU A 479 -20.99 7.85 11.86
C LEU A 479 -22.15 7.05 12.48
N ILE A 480 -21.92 5.79 12.82
CA ILE A 480 -22.92 4.89 13.41
C ILE A 480 -23.36 5.41 14.76
N PHE A 481 -22.44 5.92 15.55
CA PHE A 481 -22.76 6.47 16.87
C PHE A 481 -23.79 7.60 16.79
N VAL A 482 -23.63 8.48 15.78
CA VAL A 482 -24.50 9.64 15.55
C VAL A 482 -25.81 9.25 14.86
N ILE A 483 -25.76 8.39 13.84
CA ILE A 483 -26.90 8.16 12.95
C ILE A 483 -27.71 6.92 13.37
N PHE A 484 -27.11 5.96 14.07
CA PHE A 484 -27.76 4.74 14.49
C PHE A 484 -27.94 4.67 16.01
N THR A 485 -26.84 4.67 16.77
CA THR A 485 -26.88 4.37 18.21
C THR A 485 -27.71 5.36 19.00
N HIS A 486 -27.43 6.64 18.87
CA HIS A 486 -28.18 7.66 19.60
C HIS A 486 -29.68 7.72 19.18
N PRO A 487 -30.04 7.74 17.88
CA PRO A 487 -31.44 7.65 17.45
C PRO A 487 -32.19 6.41 17.96
N VAL A 488 -31.54 5.24 17.94
CA VAL A 488 -32.13 4.01 18.49
C VAL A 488 -32.37 4.16 19.96
N MET A 489 -31.44 4.72 20.73
CA MET A 489 -31.61 4.98 22.17
C MET A 489 -32.76 5.96 22.45
N GLN A 490 -32.93 7.01 21.62
CA GLN A 490 -34.07 7.95 21.74
C GLN A 490 -35.42 7.25 21.54
N LEU A 491 -35.47 6.30 20.58
CA LEU A 491 -36.71 5.54 20.33
C LEU A 491 -36.97 4.52 21.44
N LEU A 492 -35.95 3.77 21.87
CA LEU A 492 -36.04 2.79 22.94
C LEU A 492 -36.46 3.40 24.28
N ALA A 493 -35.92 4.57 24.62
CA ALA A 493 -36.27 5.29 25.84
C ALA A 493 -37.78 5.64 25.96
N ARG A 494 -38.50 5.62 24.83
CA ARG A 494 -39.95 5.90 24.78
C ARG A 494 -40.82 4.65 24.78
N THR A 495 -40.22 3.46 24.65
CA THR A 495 -40.95 2.19 24.74
C THR A 495 -41.36 1.90 26.18
N ARG A 496 -42.43 1.14 26.38
CA ARG A 496 -42.88 0.77 27.75
C ARG A 496 -41.80 -0.02 28.50
N PHE A 497 -41.04 -0.86 27.82
CA PHE A 497 -40.01 -1.69 28.44
C PHE A 497 -38.83 -0.85 28.99
N PHE A 498 -38.27 0.01 28.17
CA PHE A 498 -37.16 0.89 28.61
C PHE A 498 -37.64 2.11 29.37
N GLY A 499 -38.67 2.80 28.88
CA GLY A 499 -39.17 4.07 29.47
C GLY A 499 -39.78 3.96 30.86
N GLN A 500 -40.20 2.75 31.27
CA GLN A 500 -40.65 2.47 32.63
C GLN A 500 -39.56 1.91 33.54
N GLY A 501 -38.32 1.75 33.04
CA GLY A 501 -37.22 1.25 33.84
C GLY A 501 -37.34 -0.21 34.25
N HIS A 502 -37.77 -1.10 33.33
CA HIS A 502 -37.87 -2.54 33.62
C HIS A 502 -36.52 -3.10 34.14
N PRO A 503 -36.49 -3.99 35.16
CA PRO A 503 -35.23 -4.49 35.74
C PRO A 503 -34.26 -5.12 34.73
N LEU A 504 -34.76 -5.72 33.65
CA LEU A 504 -33.94 -6.30 32.58
C LEU A 504 -33.51 -5.29 31.53
N SER A 505 -34.01 -4.04 31.54
CA SER A 505 -33.67 -3.03 30.55
C SER A 505 -32.22 -2.53 30.66
N GLY A 506 -31.59 -2.63 31.83
CA GLY A 506 -30.31 -2.02 32.16
C GLY A 506 -30.38 -0.54 32.54
N LEU A 507 -31.61 0.05 32.52
CA LEU A 507 -31.92 1.44 32.85
C LEU A 507 -32.92 1.53 34.03
N ASP A 508 -32.94 0.55 34.94
CA ASP A 508 -33.78 0.55 36.11
C ASP A 508 -33.28 1.61 37.12
N PRO A 509 -34.01 2.72 37.33
CA PRO A 509 -33.58 3.78 38.24
C PRO A 509 -33.43 3.31 39.69
N MET A 510 -34.27 2.32 40.11
CA MET A 510 -34.19 1.80 41.47
C MET A 510 -32.96 0.92 41.69
N ALA A 511 -32.63 0.09 40.70
CA ALA A 511 -31.43 -0.74 40.74
C ALA A 511 -30.14 0.08 40.65
N LEU A 512 -30.19 1.24 40.00
CA LEU A 512 -29.08 2.19 39.86
C LEU A 512 -28.92 3.13 41.08
N GLY A 513 -29.87 3.11 42.05
CA GLY A 513 -29.80 3.97 43.25
C GLY A 513 -30.17 5.43 42.96
N ALA A 514 -31.12 5.68 42.06
CA ALA A 514 -31.57 7.02 41.72
C ALA A 514 -32.10 7.79 42.94
N VAL A 515 -31.63 9.03 43.13
CA VAL A 515 -32.07 9.94 44.17
C VAL A 515 -33.06 10.92 43.56
N TYR A 516 -34.37 10.68 43.81
CA TYR A 516 -35.41 11.59 43.33
C TYR A 516 -35.48 12.84 44.22
N ARG A 517 -35.17 14.00 43.68
CA ARG A 517 -35.25 15.31 44.37
C ARG A 517 -36.69 15.80 44.66
N ASN A 518 -37.72 15.26 43.94
CA ASN A 518 -39.13 15.60 44.16
C ASN A 518 -40.01 14.35 44.21
N ARG A 519 -40.61 14.08 45.35
CA ARG A 519 -41.43 12.90 45.66
C ARG A 519 -42.85 12.91 45.04
N SER A 520 -43.20 13.88 44.19
CA SER A 520 -44.60 14.13 43.79
C SER A 520 -45.09 13.42 42.52
N GLU A 521 -44.28 12.68 41.78
CA GLU A 521 -44.70 12.13 40.47
C GLU A 521 -44.62 10.60 40.29
N PHE A 522 -44.22 9.83 41.31
CA PHE A 522 -44.24 8.36 41.17
C PHE A 522 -45.20 7.72 42.16
N LYS A 523 -46.37 7.31 41.65
CA LYS A 523 -47.21 6.32 42.35
C LYS A 523 -46.45 4.98 42.34
N ALA A 524 -45.99 4.54 43.52
CA ALA A 524 -45.42 3.23 43.70
C ALA A 524 -46.46 2.14 43.34
N PRO A 525 -46.13 1.08 42.60
CA PRO A 525 -47.06 -0.02 42.44
C PRO A 525 -47.25 -0.71 43.78
N THR A 526 -48.49 -0.73 44.24
CA THR A 526 -48.94 -1.52 45.39
C THR A 526 -48.92 -2.99 44.98
N SER A 527 -47.83 -3.70 45.22
CA SER A 527 -47.79 -5.14 45.23
C SER A 527 -46.91 -5.65 46.37
N SER A 528 -47.34 -6.71 46.97
CA SER A 528 -46.93 -7.34 48.23
C SER A 528 -45.50 -7.92 48.29
N GLU A 529 -44.55 -7.42 47.50
CA GLU A 529 -43.12 -7.76 47.53
C GLU A 529 -42.25 -6.74 48.31
N GLY A 530 -42.87 -5.84 49.07
CA GLY A 530 -42.23 -4.68 49.70
C GLY A 530 -41.17 -4.96 50.79
N ALA A 531 -41.02 -6.17 51.29
CA ALA A 531 -40.07 -6.43 52.38
C ALA A 531 -38.63 -6.69 51.89
N LYS A 532 -38.43 -7.13 50.65
CA LYS A 532 -37.08 -7.34 50.05
C LYS A 532 -36.55 -6.07 49.38
N ALA A 533 -37.46 -5.21 48.86
CA ALA A 533 -37.09 -3.94 48.24
C ALA A 533 -36.63 -2.90 49.27
N SER A 534 -37.23 -2.85 50.46
CA SER A 534 -36.86 -1.90 51.50
C SER A 534 -35.44 -2.07 52.04
N LYS A 535 -34.93 -3.32 52.13
CA LYS A 535 -33.54 -3.60 52.53
C LYS A 535 -32.49 -3.15 51.50
N ARG A 536 -32.85 -3.20 50.20
CA ARG A 536 -31.98 -2.70 49.14
C ARG A 536 -31.94 -1.17 49.07
N VAL A 537 -33.10 -0.52 49.24
CA VAL A 537 -33.21 0.95 49.30
C VAL A 537 -32.50 1.54 50.51
N ALA A 538 -32.55 0.86 51.67
CA ALA A 538 -31.81 1.29 52.86
C ALA A 538 -30.28 1.18 52.68
N ARG A 539 -29.80 0.17 51.94
CA ARG A 539 -28.37 0.01 51.64
C ARG A 539 -27.86 1.06 50.64
N SER A 540 -28.66 1.41 49.64
CA SER A 540 -28.29 2.44 48.65
C SER A 540 -28.39 3.87 49.23
N ARG A 541 -29.28 4.13 50.19
CA ARG A 541 -29.32 5.41 50.95
C ARG A 541 -28.06 5.59 51.78
N GLY A 542 -27.61 4.58 52.52
CA GLY A 542 -26.39 4.66 53.29
C GLY A 542 -25.11 4.87 52.46
N GLU A 543 -25.12 4.41 51.23
CA GLU A 543 -23.99 4.59 50.29
C GLU A 543 -24.03 5.97 49.60
N ALA A 544 -25.21 6.53 49.33
CA ALA A 544 -25.40 7.90 48.84
C ALA A 544 -25.06 8.95 49.90
N GLU A 545 -25.43 8.72 51.16
CA GLU A 545 -25.07 9.59 52.28
C GLU A 545 -23.55 9.57 52.58
N ARG A 546 -22.89 8.41 52.42
CA ARG A 546 -21.41 8.33 52.52
C ARG A 546 -20.71 9.11 51.39
N ARG A 547 -21.27 9.14 50.18
CA ARG A 547 -20.69 9.92 49.06
C ARG A 547 -20.95 11.42 49.20
N GLN A 548 -22.09 11.85 49.74
CA GLN A 548 -22.34 13.27 50.04
C GLN A 548 -21.38 13.78 51.13
N THR A 549 -21.12 13.02 52.19
CA THR A 549 -20.16 13.41 53.23
C THR A 549 -18.72 13.54 52.71
N ILE A 550 -18.31 12.77 51.69
CA ILE A 550 -17.00 12.92 51.05
C ILE A 550 -16.93 14.20 50.22
N ALA A 551 -18.01 14.55 49.50
CA ALA A 551 -18.08 15.79 48.70
C ALA A 551 -18.16 17.04 49.62
N GLU A 552 -18.87 16.96 50.72
CA GLU A 552 -18.94 18.02 51.74
C GLU A 552 -17.63 18.17 52.51
N ARG A 553 -16.92 17.07 52.86
CA ARG A 553 -15.55 17.15 53.40
C ARG A 553 -14.58 17.86 52.47
N LYS A 554 -14.63 17.56 51.17
CA LYS A 554 -13.77 18.23 50.18
C LYS A 554 -14.13 19.71 50.02
N ARG A 555 -15.38 20.10 50.17
CA ARG A 555 -15.81 21.53 50.19
C ARG A 555 -15.41 22.21 51.51
N ALA A 556 -15.49 21.51 52.64
CA ALA A 556 -15.07 22.05 53.95
C ALA A 556 -13.53 22.24 54.01
N GLU A 557 -12.75 21.35 53.42
CA GLU A 557 -11.28 21.52 53.25
C GLU A 557 -10.92 22.71 52.34
N LEU A 558 -11.74 23.00 51.32
CA LEU A 558 -11.54 24.15 50.44
C LEU A 558 -11.97 25.48 51.04
N THR A 559 -12.92 25.47 52.01
CA THR A 559 -13.39 26.65 52.71
C THR A 559 -12.74 26.88 54.08
N GLY A 560 -12.02 25.89 54.63
CA GLY A 560 -11.34 25.94 55.93
C GLY A 560 -9.93 26.55 55.93
N SER A 561 -9.40 26.89 54.75
CA SER A 561 -8.06 27.49 54.63
C SER A 561 -8.00 29.03 54.80
N SER A 562 -9.04 29.64 55.36
CA SER A 562 -9.06 31.10 55.58
C SER A 562 -9.61 31.45 56.96
N LYS A 563 -8.98 30.96 58.02
CA LYS A 563 -9.11 31.64 59.32
C LYS A 563 -7.80 31.55 60.12
N ALA A 564 -7.27 32.73 60.35
CA ALA A 564 -6.06 33.08 61.06
C ALA A 564 -5.93 32.43 62.44
N ALA A 565 -4.71 32.04 62.75
CA ALA A 565 -4.29 31.73 64.11
C ALA A 565 -4.20 32.99 64.98
N PRO A 566 -4.63 33.00 66.25
CA PRO A 566 -4.33 34.07 67.17
C PRO A 566 -2.89 33.87 67.74
N LYS A 567 -2.19 34.99 67.80
CA LYS A 567 -0.96 35.18 68.52
C LYS A 567 -1.11 34.82 69.99
N ASN A 568 -0.18 34.10 70.54
CA ASN A 568 0.09 34.12 72.00
C ASN A 568 1.47 34.77 72.21
N PRO A 569 1.62 35.68 73.18
CA PRO A 569 2.87 36.31 73.56
C PRO A 569 3.46 35.67 74.84
N GLY A 570 4.78 35.67 74.94
CA GLY A 570 5.53 35.40 76.20
C GLY A 570 6.26 34.07 76.16
N GLU A 571 7.49 34.04 76.29
CA GLU A 571 8.44 34.29 77.32
C GLU A 571 9.73 33.52 77.02
N ASN A 572 10.77 34.30 77.08
CA ASN A 572 12.10 34.08 77.63
C ASN A 572 12.64 32.64 77.78
N ASP A 573 13.70 32.27 77.15
CA ASP A 573 15.13 32.40 77.50
C ASP A 573 16.00 31.87 76.35
#